data_8e1a392092987e0f9d0cc02175e97817
#
_entry.id   8e1a392092987e0f9d0cc02175e97817
#
_cell.length_a   1.000
_cell.length_b   1.000
_cell.length_c   1.000
_cell.angle_alpha   90.00
_cell.angle_beta   90.00
_cell.angle_gamma   90.00
#
_symmetry.space_group_name_H-M   'P 1'
#
loop_
_entity.id
_entity.type
_entity.pdbx_description
1 polymer ?
#
loop_
_entity_poly.entity_id
_entity_poly.type
_entity_poly.pdbx_seq_one_letter_code
_entity_poly.pdbx_strand_id
1 'polypeptide(L)'
;LCVGTALDAKELFVAPNGSDEQAGTIDKPLASLMKAQDLAEPGDTVWIRGGTFKAKPDQVARTQRIWTYIYYFGKSGKAGQPIRYWAYKDEKPVFDCSEVKPPNIRINAFQVMGSWLHFRGFEVIGTQVNFKGHGQSCNLENHGSHNIIERLSLHDSQAIGIYALNGSDNLFLNCDAYNN
;
A
#
# COMPACT_ATOMS: atom_id res chain seq x y z
N LEU A 1 4.32 34.98 -19.15
CA LEU A 1 5.21 33.84 -18.85
C LEU A 1 5.07 33.52 -17.38
N CYS A 2 4.19 32.56 -17.02
CA CYS A 2 4.18 31.98 -15.69
C CYS A 2 5.31 30.95 -15.62
N VAL A 3 6.40 31.29 -14.93
CA VAL A 3 7.42 30.34 -14.52
C VAL A 3 6.79 29.57 -13.36
N GLY A 4 6.16 28.44 -13.67
CA GLY A 4 5.76 27.49 -12.63
C GLY A 4 7.04 26.94 -12.00
N THR A 5 7.30 27.28 -10.74
CA THR A 5 8.31 26.58 -9.94
C THR A 5 7.90 25.12 -9.88
N ALA A 6 8.66 24.25 -10.54
CA ALA A 6 8.56 22.82 -10.29
C ALA A 6 8.85 22.65 -8.79
N LEU A 7 7.84 22.25 -8.02
CA LEU A 7 8.05 21.80 -6.64
C LEU A 7 8.96 20.60 -6.73
N ASP A 8 10.11 20.66 -6.08
CA ASP A 8 11.00 19.51 -5.96
C ASP A 8 10.23 18.34 -5.31
N ALA A 9 10.38 17.14 -5.87
CA ALA A 9 9.76 15.95 -5.37
C ALA A 9 10.20 15.71 -3.92
N LYS A 10 9.22 15.56 -3.00
CA LYS A 10 9.51 15.30 -1.59
C LYS A 10 9.86 13.84 -1.35
N GLU A 11 10.64 13.62 -0.31
CA GLU A 11 10.86 12.32 0.28
C GLU A 11 10.18 12.25 1.64
N LEU A 12 9.28 11.29 1.82
CA LEU A 12 8.60 10.98 3.07
C LEU A 12 9.06 9.62 3.57
N PHE A 13 9.25 9.46 4.85
CA PHE A 13 9.68 8.21 5.46
C PHE A 13 8.62 7.66 6.40
N VAL A 14 8.36 6.34 6.30
CA VAL A 14 7.45 5.59 7.14
C VAL A 14 8.22 4.47 7.83
N ALA A 15 8.04 4.29 9.14
CA ALA A 15 8.70 3.23 9.91
C ALA A 15 7.75 2.61 10.94
N PRO A 16 7.92 1.31 11.31
CA PRO A 16 7.08 0.67 12.31
C PRO A 16 7.09 1.35 13.70
N ASN A 17 8.18 2.03 14.02
CA ASN A 17 8.36 2.80 15.24
C ASN A 17 8.20 4.32 15.05
N GLY A 18 7.62 4.74 13.93
CA GLY A 18 7.33 6.14 13.62
C GLY A 18 6.13 6.68 14.39
N SER A 19 5.77 7.94 14.11
CA SER A 19 4.56 8.58 14.61
C SER A 19 3.96 9.50 13.54
N ASP A 20 2.64 9.43 13.35
CA ASP A 20 1.94 10.25 12.35
C ASP A 20 1.86 11.75 12.73
N GLU A 21 2.35 12.11 13.91
CA GLU A 21 2.57 13.48 14.36
C GLU A 21 3.94 14.04 13.93
N GLN A 22 4.83 13.19 13.42
CA GLN A 22 6.16 13.57 12.97
C GLN A 22 6.15 14.15 11.56
N ALA A 23 7.29 14.76 11.20
CA ALA A 23 7.42 15.44 9.91
C ALA A 23 7.59 14.52 8.69
N GLY A 24 7.78 13.21 8.89
CA GLY A 24 8.02 12.25 7.81
C GLY A 24 9.44 12.30 7.24
N THR A 25 10.40 12.84 7.98
CA THR A 25 11.83 12.78 7.61
C THR A 25 12.46 11.46 8.02
N ILE A 26 13.67 11.16 7.52
CA ILE A 26 14.38 9.93 7.87
C ILE A 26 14.60 9.76 9.38
N ASP A 27 14.85 10.85 10.11
CA ASP A 27 15.05 10.83 11.56
C ASP A 27 13.76 10.93 12.38
N LYS A 28 12.67 11.36 11.73
CA LYS A 28 11.34 11.53 12.31
C LYS A 28 10.27 10.96 11.38
N PRO A 29 10.26 9.63 11.17
CA PRO A 29 9.37 8.99 10.23
C PRO A 29 7.91 8.98 10.71
N LEU A 30 6.99 8.92 9.77
CA LEU A 30 5.57 8.64 10.01
C LEU A 30 5.39 7.18 10.45
N ALA A 31 4.27 6.89 11.10
CA ALA A 31 3.90 5.53 11.49
C ALA A 31 3.15 4.78 10.37
N SER A 32 2.35 5.49 9.57
CA SER A 32 1.43 4.85 8.64
C SER A 32 1.59 5.28 7.19
N LEU A 33 1.37 4.33 6.28
CA LEU A 33 1.28 4.60 4.83
C LEU A 33 0.11 5.54 4.50
N MET A 34 -0.97 5.47 5.26
CA MET A 34 -2.14 6.31 5.00
C MET A 34 -1.83 7.77 5.26
N LYS A 35 -1.13 8.08 6.36
CA LYS A 35 -0.67 9.44 6.64
C LYS A 35 0.33 9.92 5.58
N ALA A 36 1.25 9.06 5.14
CA ALA A 36 2.18 9.40 4.09
C ALA A 36 1.46 9.68 2.76
N GLN A 37 0.44 8.90 2.41
CA GLN A 37 -0.40 9.15 1.22
C GLN A 37 -1.08 10.52 1.28
N ASP A 38 -1.63 10.89 2.44
CA ASP A 38 -2.30 12.19 2.60
C ASP A 38 -1.35 13.36 2.30
N LEU A 39 -0.07 13.21 2.65
CA LEU A 39 0.95 14.24 2.48
C LEU A 39 1.64 14.20 1.11
N ALA A 40 1.67 13.04 0.45
CA ALA A 40 2.37 12.86 -0.82
C ALA A 40 1.65 13.55 -1.97
N GLU A 41 2.40 14.12 -2.89
CA GLU A 41 1.93 14.74 -4.14
C GLU A 41 2.53 13.99 -5.36
N PRO A 42 2.00 14.19 -6.57
CA PRO A 42 2.58 13.58 -7.77
C PRO A 42 4.08 13.88 -7.92
N GLY A 43 4.88 12.82 -8.06
CA GLY A 43 6.33 12.87 -8.14
C GLY A 43 7.05 12.47 -6.84
N ASP A 44 6.37 12.56 -5.69
CA ASP A 44 6.95 12.27 -4.39
C ASP A 44 7.29 10.78 -4.20
N THR A 45 8.22 10.53 -3.28
CA THR A 45 8.59 9.17 -2.87
C THR A 45 8.34 8.97 -1.38
N VAL A 46 7.56 7.95 -1.07
CA VAL A 46 7.36 7.43 0.29
C VAL A 46 8.33 6.26 0.48
N TRP A 47 9.37 6.47 1.26
CA TRP A 47 10.34 5.48 1.65
C TRP A 47 9.83 4.67 2.83
N ILE A 48 9.69 3.36 2.66
CA ILE A 48 9.21 2.42 3.66
C ILE A 48 10.43 1.79 4.33
N ARG A 49 10.61 2.04 5.62
CA ARG A 49 11.71 1.50 6.41
C ARG A 49 11.46 0.02 6.76
N GLY A 50 12.51 -0.72 6.93
CA GLY A 50 12.46 -2.13 7.29
C GLY A 50 11.79 -2.40 8.65
N GLY A 51 11.34 -3.63 8.82
CA GLY A 51 10.64 -4.11 10.01
C GLY A 51 9.17 -4.43 9.74
N THR A 52 8.44 -4.84 10.78
CA THR A 52 7.07 -5.32 10.65
C THR A 52 6.06 -4.23 11.01
N PHE A 53 5.24 -3.87 10.04
CA PHE A 53 4.05 -3.03 10.21
C PHE A 53 2.86 -3.95 10.54
N LYS A 54 2.51 -4.07 11.82
CA LYS A 54 1.35 -4.85 12.25
C LYS A 54 0.09 -4.03 12.12
N ALA A 55 -0.78 -4.42 11.18
CA ALA A 55 -2.09 -3.82 11.03
C ALA A 55 -3.01 -4.22 12.20
N LYS A 56 -3.68 -3.23 12.79
CA LYS A 56 -4.63 -3.44 13.89
C LYS A 56 -6.08 -3.21 13.42
N PRO A 57 -7.07 -3.85 14.07
CA PRO A 57 -8.48 -3.69 13.67
C PRO A 57 -9.00 -2.26 13.72
N ASP A 58 -8.47 -1.43 14.61
CA ASP A 58 -8.82 -0.01 14.78
C ASP A 58 -8.06 0.94 13.83
N GLN A 59 -7.12 0.42 13.05
CA GLN A 59 -6.26 1.19 12.14
C GLN A 59 -6.57 0.94 10.66
N VAL A 60 -7.69 0.28 10.34
CA VAL A 60 -8.09 0.07 8.94
C VAL A 60 -8.45 1.39 8.28
N ALA A 61 -7.98 1.58 7.05
CA ALA A 61 -8.19 2.83 6.33
C ALA A 61 -9.65 3.09 5.99
N ARG A 62 -10.42 2.04 5.70
CA ARG A 62 -11.81 2.17 5.30
C ARG A 62 -12.58 0.86 5.46
N THR A 63 -13.84 0.95 5.91
CA THR A 63 -14.81 -0.13 5.81
C THR A 63 -16.02 0.35 5.00
N GLN A 64 -16.43 -0.43 4.00
CA GLN A 64 -17.54 -0.09 3.13
C GLN A 64 -18.36 -1.35 2.79
N ARG A 65 -19.63 -1.39 3.20
CA ARG A 65 -20.51 -2.55 2.99
C ARG A 65 -19.89 -3.83 3.58
N ILE A 66 -19.51 -4.77 2.71
CA ILE A 66 -18.92 -6.07 3.07
C ILE A 66 -17.39 -6.08 2.93
N TRP A 67 -16.76 -4.93 2.77
CA TRP A 67 -15.33 -4.80 2.54
C TRP A 67 -14.63 -4.00 3.64
N THR A 68 -13.51 -4.50 4.12
CA THR A 68 -12.54 -3.76 4.93
C THR A 68 -11.24 -3.63 4.13
N TYR A 69 -10.77 -2.41 3.98
CA TYR A 69 -9.52 -2.07 3.34
C TYR A 69 -8.52 -1.65 4.41
N ILE A 70 -7.47 -2.45 4.61
CA ILE A 70 -6.44 -2.14 5.62
C ILE A 70 -5.66 -0.91 5.18
N TYR A 71 -5.16 -0.93 3.95
CA TYR A 71 -4.53 0.21 3.29
C TYR A 71 -5.32 0.57 2.03
N TYR A 72 -5.69 1.84 1.89
CA TYR A 72 -6.52 2.31 0.78
C TYR A 72 -5.83 3.45 0.03
N PHE A 73 -5.34 3.16 -1.17
CA PHE A 73 -4.61 4.11 -2.01
C PHE A 73 -5.55 4.74 -3.04
N GLY A 74 -6.18 5.83 -2.65
CA GLY A 74 -7.13 6.57 -3.50
C GLY A 74 -6.50 7.75 -4.24
N LYS A 75 -5.35 8.25 -3.79
CA LYS A 75 -4.64 9.37 -4.41
C LYS A 75 -3.86 8.88 -5.63
N SER A 76 -3.77 9.73 -6.66
CA SER A 76 -3.08 9.39 -7.91
C SER A 76 -1.85 10.25 -8.12
N GLY A 77 -0.82 9.68 -8.74
CA GLY A 77 0.23 10.45 -9.37
C GLY A 77 -0.21 11.04 -10.71
N LYS A 78 0.74 11.34 -11.58
CA LYS A 78 0.52 11.84 -12.94
C LYS A 78 1.52 11.17 -13.90
N ALA A 79 1.27 11.27 -15.19
CA ALA A 79 2.20 10.84 -16.22
C ALA A 79 3.58 11.48 -15.99
N GLY A 80 4.63 10.66 -15.92
CA GLY A 80 6.00 11.11 -15.61
C GLY A 80 6.26 11.49 -14.15
N GLN A 81 5.23 11.56 -13.32
CA GLN A 81 5.31 11.94 -11.90
C GLN A 81 4.49 10.96 -11.04
N PRO A 82 4.81 9.65 -11.01
CA PRO A 82 4.11 8.72 -10.15
C PRO A 82 4.38 9.02 -8.67
N ILE A 83 3.43 8.69 -7.80
CA ILE A 83 3.71 8.60 -6.36
C ILE A 83 4.35 7.24 -6.11
N ARG A 84 5.50 7.22 -5.45
CA ARG A 84 6.28 6.02 -5.21
C ARG A 84 6.16 5.58 -3.75
N TYR A 85 5.91 4.31 -3.53
CA TYR A 85 5.91 3.64 -2.23
C TYR A 85 6.98 2.55 -2.27
N TRP A 86 8.19 2.87 -1.89
CA TRP A 86 9.34 2.03 -2.09
C TRP A 86 10.01 1.63 -0.78
N ALA A 87 10.41 0.37 -0.67
CA ALA A 87 11.32 -0.04 0.39
C ALA A 87 12.61 0.80 0.34
N TYR A 88 13.07 1.24 1.49
CA TYR A 88 14.25 2.08 1.59
C TYR A 88 15.52 1.23 1.43
N LYS A 89 16.28 1.48 0.37
CA LYS A 89 17.52 0.75 0.05
C LYS A 89 17.31 -0.77 0.03
N ASP A 90 18.07 -1.50 0.84
CA ASP A 90 18.02 -2.96 0.98
C ASP A 90 17.19 -3.42 2.19
N GLU A 91 16.44 -2.51 2.81
CA GLU A 91 15.58 -2.82 3.94
C GLU A 91 14.36 -3.63 3.50
N LYS A 92 13.84 -4.46 4.40
CA LYS A 92 12.73 -5.37 4.13
C LYS A 92 11.52 -5.02 5.00
N PRO A 93 10.62 -4.19 4.51
CA PRO A 93 9.34 -3.94 5.16
C PRO A 93 8.40 -5.14 5.02
N VAL A 94 7.72 -5.50 6.09
CA VAL A 94 6.70 -6.55 6.12
C VAL A 94 5.39 -5.97 6.65
N PHE A 95 4.32 -6.07 5.89
CA PHE A 95 2.98 -5.67 6.31
C PHE A 95 2.21 -6.91 6.77
N ASP A 96 2.13 -7.08 8.10
CA ASP A 96 1.43 -8.20 8.74
C ASP A 96 -0.04 -7.81 9.00
N CYS A 97 -0.96 -8.44 8.28
CA CYS A 97 -2.40 -8.20 8.33
C CYS A 97 -3.14 -9.22 9.20
N SER A 98 -2.44 -10.11 9.91
CA SER A 98 -3.00 -11.28 10.60
C SER A 98 -3.95 -10.95 11.76
N GLU A 99 -3.84 -9.77 12.35
CA GLU A 99 -4.71 -9.35 13.46
C GLU A 99 -6.05 -8.74 12.99
N VAL A 100 -6.18 -8.37 11.70
CA VAL A 100 -7.42 -7.79 11.14
C VAL A 100 -8.37 -8.91 10.73
N LYS A 101 -9.34 -9.25 11.59
CA LYS A 101 -10.26 -10.38 11.43
C LYS A 101 -11.74 -10.00 11.69
N PRO A 102 -12.27 -8.94 11.10
CA PRO A 102 -13.67 -8.59 11.33
C PRO A 102 -14.59 -9.72 10.84
N PRO A 103 -15.66 -10.06 11.57
CA PRO A 103 -16.56 -11.15 11.21
C PRO A 103 -17.40 -10.79 9.98
N ASN A 104 -17.60 -11.77 9.09
CA ASN A 104 -18.46 -11.66 7.90
C ASN A 104 -18.14 -10.45 6.98
N ILE A 105 -16.88 -10.10 6.89
CA ILE A 105 -16.38 -9.02 6.03
C ILE A 105 -15.23 -9.56 5.18
N ARG A 106 -15.14 -9.10 3.94
CA ARG A 106 -14.01 -9.34 3.04
C ARG A 106 -12.89 -8.37 3.38
N ILE A 107 -11.66 -8.84 3.33
CA ILE A 107 -10.48 -8.06 3.72
C ILE A 107 -9.57 -7.89 2.52
N ASN A 108 -9.31 -6.66 2.12
CA ASN A 108 -8.26 -6.34 1.17
C ASN A 108 -7.15 -5.62 1.93
N ALA A 109 -5.96 -6.23 1.95
CA ALA A 109 -4.82 -5.61 2.62
C ALA A 109 -4.44 -4.31 1.91
N PHE A 110 -4.12 -4.37 0.62
CA PHE A 110 -3.79 -3.20 -0.20
C PHE A 110 -4.87 -3.00 -1.28
N GLN A 111 -5.71 -1.98 -1.11
CA GLN A 111 -6.70 -1.55 -2.10
C GLN A 111 -6.16 -0.38 -2.88
N VAL A 112 -5.85 -0.58 -4.16
CA VAL A 112 -5.24 0.42 -5.04
C VAL A 112 -6.30 0.93 -6.02
N MET A 113 -6.81 2.13 -5.78
CA MET A 113 -7.81 2.81 -6.62
C MET A 113 -7.18 3.94 -7.45
N GLY A 114 -6.08 4.49 -6.96
CA GLY A 114 -5.33 5.54 -7.65
C GLY A 114 -4.54 5.03 -8.85
N SER A 115 -4.20 5.93 -9.74
CA SER A 115 -3.39 5.69 -10.94
C SER A 115 -2.03 6.34 -10.83
N TRP A 116 -1.07 5.88 -11.61
CA TRP A 116 0.31 6.40 -11.57
C TRP A 116 0.95 6.22 -10.20
N LEU A 117 0.77 5.03 -9.62
CA LEU A 117 1.40 4.63 -8.36
C LEU A 117 2.47 3.58 -8.64
N HIS A 118 3.55 3.61 -7.87
CA HIS A 118 4.62 2.62 -7.99
C HIS A 118 4.95 2.04 -6.61
N PHE A 119 4.59 0.79 -6.40
CA PHE A 119 4.90 0.02 -5.20
C PHE A 119 6.13 -0.87 -5.44
N ARG A 120 7.10 -0.89 -4.50
CA ARG A 120 8.31 -1.68 -4.70
C ARG A 120 8.93 -2.21 -3.41
N GLY A 121 9.23 -3.52 -3.42
CA GLY A 121 10.24 -4.13 -2.55
C GLY A 121 9.80 -4.44 -1.13
N PHE A 122 8.53 -4.76 -0.88
CA PHE A 122 8.03 -5.13 0.45
C PHE A 122 7.18 -6.41 0.42
N GLU A 123 6.88 -6.93 1.61
CA GLU A 123 6.09 -8.13 1.79
C GLU A 123 4.71 -7.79 2.38
N VAL A 124 3.68 -8.56 2.01
CA VAL A 124 2.33 -8.52 2.60
C VAL A 124 1.95 -9.93 3.01
N ILE A 125 1.64 -10.12 4.29
CA ILE A 125 1.34 -11.42 4.88
C ILE A 125 0.09 -11.41 5.75
N GLY A 126 -0.47 -12.59 5.98
CA GLY A 126 -1.45 -12.80 7.04
C GLY A 126 -2.85 -12.27 6.75
N THR A 127 -3.18 -11.87 5.52
CA THR A 127 -4.56 -11.45 5.18
C THR A 127 -5.53 -12.58 5.41
N GLN A 128 -6.55 -12.35 6.24
CA GLN A 128 -7.48 -13.36 6.70
C GLN A 128 -8.74 -13.43 5.83
N VAL A 129 -9.36 -14.61 5.80
CA VAL A 129 -10.71 -14.82 5.27
C VAL A 129 -11.63 -15.18 6.43
N ASN A 130 -12.51 -14.29 6.80
CA ASN A 130 -13.48 -14.50 7.87
C ASN A 130 -14.92 -14.22 7.40
N PHE A 131 -15.22 -14.67 6.20
CA PHE A 131 -16.52 -14.49 5.55
C PHE A 131 -17.19 -15.84 5.31
N LYS A 132 -18.44 -16.00 5.78
CA LYS A 132 -19.25 -17.18 5.50
C LYS A 132 -19.88 -17.08 4.11
N GLY A 133 -19.34 -17.80 3.15
CA GLY A 133 -19.80 -17.81 1.78
C GLY A 133 -18.65 -17.65 0.78
N HIS A 134 -18.96 -17.26 -0.46
CA HIS A 134 -17.94 -16.99 -1.48
C HIS A 134 -17.26 -15.64 -1.18
N GLY A 135 -16.31 -15.65 -0.27
CA GLY A 135 -15.51 -14.49 0.09
C GLY A 135 -14.25 -14.40 -0.76
N GLN A 136 -14.02 -13.25 -1.36
CA GLN A 136 -12.73 -12.91 -1.96
C GLN A 136 -12.09 -11.86 -1.07
N SER A 137 -11.02 -12.25 -0.37
CA SER A 137 -10.09 -11.32 0.26
C SER A 137 -8.84 -11.26 -0.60
N CYS A 138 -8.13 -10.13 -0.62
CA CYS A 138 -6.95 -9.94 -1.45
C CYS A 138 -5.80 -9.34 -0.65
N ASN A 139 -4.58 -9.81 -0.92
CA ASN A 139 -3.39 -9.13 -0.42
C ASN A 139 -3.19 -7.79 -1.14
N LEU A 140 -3.32 -7.79 -2.46
CA LEU A 140 -3.32 -6.57 -3.26
C LEU A 140 -4.43 -6.64 -4.32
N GLU A 141 -5.31 -5.62 -4.35
CA GLU A 141 -6.32 -5.46 -5.39
C GLU A 141 -6.10 -4.12 -6.10
N ASN A 142 -5.86 -4.17 -7.42
CA ASN A 142 -5.60 -3.00 -8.25
C ASN A 142 -6.76 -2.68 -9.19
N HIS A 143 -7.27 -1.46 -9.08
CA HIS A 143 -8.29 -0.87 -9.97
C HIS A 143 -7.76 0.30 -10.79
N GLY A 144 -6.64 0.88 -10.38
CA GLY A 144 -6.04 2.02 -11.06
C GLY A 144 -5.34 1.66 -12.36
N SER A 145 -4.96 2.67 -13.12
CA SER A 145 -4.23 2.55 -14.39
C SER A 145 -2.81 3.07 -14.27
N HIS A 146 -1.92 2.59 -15.13
CA HIS A 146 -0.52 3.00 -15.19
C HIS A 146 0.23 2.79 -13.86
N ASN A 147 -0.18 1.80 -13.08
CA ASN A 147 0.48 1.44 -11.82
C ASN A 147 1.62 0.44 -12.07
N ILE A 148 2.67 0.56 -11.29
CA ILE A 148 3.78 -0.37 -11.28
C ILE A 148 3.81 -1.08 -9.93
N ILE A 149 3.73 -2.40 -9.95
CA ILE A 149 3.86 -3.28 -8.81
C ILE A 149 5.11 -4.11 -9.02
N GLU A 150 6.18 -3.80 -8.27
CA GLU A 150 7.52 -4.35 -8.51
C GLU A 150 8.09 -5.01 -7.27
N ARG A 151 8.58 -6.24 -7.40
CA ARG A 151 9.30 -6.96 -6.33
C ARG A 151 8.51 -7.01 -5.02
N LEU A 152 7.21 -7.24 -5.08
CA LEU A 152 6.39 -7.54 -3.92
C LEU A 152 6.34 -9.04 -3.69
N SER A 153 6.35 -9.45 -2.42
CA SER A 153 6.10 -10.81 -1.99
C SER A 153 4.81 -10.86 -1.17
N LEU A 154 3.79 -11.57 -1.67
CA LEU A 154 2.44 -11.61 -1.11
C LEU A 154 2.14 -13.06 -0.73
N HIS A 155 2.25 -13.40 0.57
CA HIS A 155 2.25 -14.80 0.97
C HIS A 155 1.73 -15.06 2.39
N ASP A 156 1.67 -16.35 2.75
CA ASP A 156 1.22 -16.82 4.05
C ASP A 156 -0.11 -16.19 4.49
N SER A 157 -1.08 -16.20 3.58
CA SER A 157 -2.39 -15.57 3.72
C SER A 157 -3.49 -16.60 3.45
N GLN A 158 -4.74 -16.19 3.61
CA GLN A 158 -5.93 -16.95 3.22
C GLN A 158 -6.66 -16.25 2.06
N ALA A 159 -5.95 -15.44 1.31
CA ALA A 159 -6.52 -14.47 0.36
C ALA A 159 -5.91 -14.64 -1.02
N ILE A 160 -6.50 -14.03 -2.04
CA ILE A 160 -5.88 -13.92 -3.37
C ILE A 160 -4.61 -13.07 -3.24
N GLY A 161 -3.49 -13.54 -3.77
CA GLY A 161 -2.23 -12.79 -3.73
C GLY A 161 -2.35 -11.44 -4.43
N ILE A 162 -2.56 -11.44 -5.76
CA ILE A 162 -2.76 -10.23 -6.56
C ILE A 162 -4.04 -10.36 -7.38
N TYR A 163 -4.88 -9.34 -7.36
CA TYR A 163 -6.07 -9.24 -8.18
C TYR A 163 -6.08 -7.91 -8.93
N ALA A 164 -6.00 -7.95 -10.25
CA ALA A 164 -6.12 -6.79 -11.11
C ALA A 164 -7.53 -6.74 -11.71
N LEU A 165 -8.28 -5.69 -11.40
CA LEU A 165 -9.66 -5.51 -11.84
C LEU A 165 -9.85 -4.07 -12.32
N ASN A 166 -10.38 -3.90 -13.51
CA ASN A 166 -10.44 -2.61 -14.19
C ASN A 166 -9.03 -2.04 -14.48
N GLY A 167 -8.93 -0.78 -14.85
CA GLY A 167 -7.65 -0.14 -15.14
C GLY A 167 -6.90 -0.72 -16.34
N SER A 168 -5.95 0.02 -16.85
CA SER A 168 -5.11 -0.33 -18.01
C SER A 168 -3.66 0.05 -17.78
N ASP A 169 -2.78 -0.48 -18.62
CA ASP A 169 -1.37 -0.12 -18.68
C ASP A 169 -0.62 -0.33 -17.35
N ASN A 170 -1.02 -1.36 -16.59
CA ASN A 170 -0.38 -1.73 -15.33
C ASN A 170 0.77 -2.71 -15.59
N LEU A 171 1.86 -2.56 -14.83
CA LEU A 171 3.02 -3.44 -14.88
C LEU A 171 3.18 -4.18 -13.55
N PHE A 172 3.18 -5.51 -13.62
CA PHE A 172 3.54 -6.40 -12.51
C PHE A 172 4.90 -7.03 -12.82
N LEU A 173 5.92 -6.71 -12.03
CA LEU A 173 7.29 -7.06 -12.32
C LEU A 173 7.97 -7.75 -11.12
N ASN A 174 8.46 -8.98 -11.35
CA ASN A 174 9.21 -9.75 -10.34
C ASN A 174 8.46 -9.84 -8.99
N CYS A 175 7.17 -10.09 -9.03
CA CYS A 175 6.35 -10.29 -7.84
C CYS A 175 6.13 -11.78 -7.61
N ASP A 176 6.12 -12.18 -6.34
CA ASP A 176 5.83 -13.54 -5.89
C ASP A 176 4.51 -13.57 -5.13
N ALA A 177 3.66 -14.57 -5.41
CA ALA A 177 2.43 -14.83 -4.66
C ALA A 177 2.32 -16.33 -4.38
N TYR A 178 2.41 -16.73 -3.11
CA TYR A 178 2.40 -18.13 -2.69
C TYR A 178 1.79 -18.33 -1.29
N ASN A 179 1.36 -19.56 -1.00
CA ASN A 179 0.69 -19.90 0.28
C ASN A 179 -0.50 -18.96 0.61
N ASN A 180 -1.34 -18.71 -0.39
CA ASN A 180 -2.49 -17.79 -0.27
C ASN A 180 -3.81 -18.55 -0.38
#